data_07dad1ef2dac8c0bfb1b8857279e3d6a
#
_entry.id   07dad1ef2dac8c0bfb1b8857279e3d6a
#
_cell.length_a   1.000
_cell.length_b   1.000
_cell.length_c   1.000
_cell.angle_alpha   90.00
_cell.angle_beta   90.00
_cell.angle_gamma   90.00
#
_symmetry.space_group_name_H-M   'P 1'
#
loop_
_entity.id
_entity.type
_entity.pdbx_description
1 polymer ?
#
loop_
_entity_poly.entity_id
_entity_poly.type
_entity_poly.pdbx_seq_one_letter_code
_entity_poly.pdbx_strand_id
1 'polypeptide(L)'
;IYVRYLRKQKRDVLFICGSDEHGAAITIQAKKENTTPQAIIDKYHKVIETAFKGLGISFDIYHRTSSPIHHETSQEFFLKLYNNQVFEEKESEQYYDEAYNQFLADRYIMGTCPVCANPNAYGDQCEKCGTSLSPNDLINPVSTLSNQPPIKKATKHWYLPLNKFQNWLNDWIIKGEGQT
;
A
#
# COMPACT_ATOMS: atom_id res chain seq x y z
N ILE A 1 0.28 -14.40 -19.75
CA ILE A 1 0.88 -14.74 -21.06
C ILE A 1 2.19 -15.47 -20.86
N TYR A 2 3.21 -14.85 -20.20
CA TYR A 2 4.56 -15.42 -20.05
C TYR A 2 4.56 -16.80 -19.35
N VAL A 3 3.86 -16.97 -18.25
CA VAL A 3 3.74 -18.26 -17.54
C VAL A 3 3.12 -19.36 -18.44
N ARG A 4 2.12 -19.02 -19.24
CA ARG A 4 1.55 -19.97 -20.21
C ARG A 4 2.56 -20.41 -21.28
N TYR A 5 3.41 -19.48 -21.72
CA TYR A 5 4.50 -19.78 -22.65
C TYR A 5 5.51 -20.74 -22.02
N LEU A 6 5.98 -20.43 -20.81
CA LEU A 6 6.93 -21.28 -20.09
C LEU A 6 6.38 -22.70 -19.83
N ARG A 7 5.12 -22.79 -19.38
CA ARG A 7 4.44 -24.08 -19.15
C ARG A 7 4.29 -24.91 -20.45
N LYS A 8 4.03 -24.23 -21.59
CA LYS A 8 4.01 -24.92 -22.90
C LYS A 8 5.38 -25.47 -23.29
N GLN A 9 6.45 -24.82 -22.84
CA GLN A 9 7.82 -25.32 -23.01
C GLN A 9 8.22 -26.39 -21.97
N LYS A 10 7.26 -26.85 -21.14
CA LYS A 10 7.47 -27.82 -20.06
C LYS A 10 8.51 -27.36 -19.03
N ARG A 11 8.66 -26.04 -18.83
CA ARG A 11 9.48 -25.51 -17.76
C ARG A 11 8.75 -25.62 -16.44
N ASP A 12 9.52 -25.90 -15.37
CA ASP A 12 9.00 -25.83 -14.01
C ASP A 12 8.77 -24.37 -13.64
N VAL A 13 7.53 -24.02 -13.30
CA VAL A 13 7.12 -22.64 -13.00
C VAL A 13 6.15 -22.62 -11.85
N LEU A 14 6.50 -21.98 -10.78
CA LEU A 14 5.61 -21.65 -9.69
C LEU A 14 5.01 -20.25 -9.94
N PHE A 15 3.70 -20.17 -10.14
CA PHE A 15 2.97 -18.93 -10.38
C PHE A 15 2.08 -18.59 -9.19
N ILE A 16 2.51 -17.62 -8.38
CA ILE A 16 1.82 -17.20 -7.17
C ILE A 16 1.18 -15.82 -7.36
N CYS A 17 0.05 -15.60 -6.70
CA CYS A 17 -0.64 -14.33 -6.61
C CYS A 17 -1.39 -14.23 -5.28
N GLY A 18 -1.83 -13.03 -4.93
CA GLY A 18 -2.69 -12.80 -3.78
C GLY A 18 -3.41 -11.48 -3.88
N SER A 19 -4.50 -11.34 -3.11
CA SER A 19 -5.16 -10.07 -2.91
C SER A 19 -4.43 -9.27 -1.84
N ASP A 20 -4.15 -7.99 -2.13
CA ASP A 20 -3.75 -7.02 -1.12
C ASP A 20 -4.99 -6.55 -0.36
N GLU A 21 -5.00 -6.80 0.94
CA GLU A 21 -6.18 -6.64 1.79
C GLU A 21 -5.97 -5.63 2.93
N HIS A 22 -4.97 -4.78 2.80
CA HIS A 22 -4.68 -3.72 3.74
C HIS A 22 -4.73 -2.34 3.06
N GLY A 23 -5.01 -1.32 3.86
CA GLY A 23 -4.97 0.06 3.40
C GLY A 23 -6.27 0.85 3.62
N ALA A 24 -6.14 2.18 3.51
CA ALA A 24 -7.22 3.13 3.76
C ALA A 24 -8.44 2.94 2.84
N ALA A 25 -8.22 2.54 1.58
CA ALA A 25 -9.30 2.32 0.62
C ALA A 25 -10.34 1.30 1.09
N ILE A 26 -9.90 0.22 1.76
CA ILE A 26 -10.79 -0.82 2.29
C ILE A 26 -11.65 -0.26 3.41
N THR A 27 -11.07 0.48 4.33
CA THR A 27 -11.81 1.09 5.46
C THR A 27 -12.81 2.15 4.97
N ILE A 28 -12.42 2.96 3.98
CA ILE A 28 -13.31 3.95 3.36
C ILE A 28 -14.48 3.23 2.66
N GLN A 29 -14.20 2.16 1.93
CA GLN A 29 -15.25 1.40 1.25
C GLN A 29 -16.18 0.70 2.25
N ALA A 30 -15.65 0.17 3.33
CA ALA A 30 -16.45 -0.43 4.40
C ALA A 30 -17.44 0.59 5.02
N LYS A 31 -16.97 1.82 5.25
CA LYS A 31 -17.84 2.91 5.72
C LYS A 31 -18.94 3.26 4.70
N LYS A 32 -18.58 3.37 3.42
CA LYS A 32 -19.55 3.67 2.34
C LYS A 32 -20.63 2.59 2.19
N GLU A 33 -20.25 1.31 2.34
CA GLU A 33 -21.17 0.17 2.24
C GLU A 33 -21.83 -0.16 3.59
N ASN A 34 -21.55 0.59 4.65
CA ASN A 34 -22.05 0.37 6.03
C ASN A 34 -21.78 -1.08 6.49
N THR A 35 -20.55 -1.54 6.32
CA THR A 35 -20.11 -2.90 6.62
C THR A 35 -18.74 -2.89 7.30
N THR A 36 -18.16 -4.06 7.53
CA THR A 36 -16.83 -4.19 8.14
C THR A 36 -15.72 -4.28 7.07
N PRO A 37 -14.49 -3.84 7.37
CA PRO A 37 -13.34 -4.08 6.50
C PRO A 37 -13.17 -5.55 6.12
N GLN A 38 -13.41 -6.47 7.04
CA GLN A 38 -13.34 -7.91 6.79
C GLN A 38 -14.33 -8.35 5.71
N ALA A 39 -15.58 -7.89 5.75
CA ALA A 39 -16.59 -8.22 4.75
C ALA A 39 -16.20 -7.70 3.36
N ILE A 40 -15.57 -6.52 3.28
CA ILE A 40 -15.07 -5.95 2.03
C ILE A 40 -13.98 -6.82 1.44
N ILE A 41 -12.95 -7.18 2.21
CA ILE A 41 -11.85 -7.99 1.69
C ILE A 41 -12.31 -9.40 1.31
N ASP A 42 -13.20 -10.03 2.06
CA ASP A 42 -13.75 -11.35 1.73
C ASP A 42 -14.54 -11.33 0.40
N LYS A 43 -15.37 -10.30 0.21
CA LYS A 43 -16.11 -10.07 -1.03
C LYS A 43 -15.15 -9.92 -2.23
N TYR A 44 -14.19 -8.99 -2.14
CA TYR A 44 -13.32 -8.70 -3.28
C TYR A 44 -12.28 -9.78 -3.53
N HIS A 45 -11.77 -10.47 -2.53
CA HIS A 45 -10.94 -11.64 -2.71
C HIS A 45 -11.61 -12.67 -3.63
N LYS A 46 -12.89 -12.97 -3.34
CA LYS A 46 -13.68 -13.92 -4.12
C LYS A 46 -13.96 -13.44 -5.54
N VAL A 47 -14.29 -12.14 -5.70
CA VAL A 47 -14.54 -11.53 -7.01
C VAL A 47 -13.30 -11.60 -7.88
N ILE A 48 -12.14 -11.23 -7.34
CA ILE A 48 -10.86 -11.22 -8.06
C ILE A 48 -10.45 -12.64 -8.45
N GLU A 49 -10.55 -13.59 -7.51
CA GLU A 49 -10.27 -15.01 -7.80
C GLU A 49 -11.13 -15.54 -8.96
N THR A 50 -12.44 -15.23 -8.92
CA THR A 50 -13.40 -15.65 -9.95
C THR A 50 -13.09 -15.00 -11.30
N ALA A 51 -12.72 -13.71 -11.31
CA ALA A 51 -12.34 -13.01 -12.53
C ALA A 51 -11.08 -13.63 -13.17
N PHE A 52 -10.05 -13.93 -12.39
CA PHE A 52 -8.86 -14.60 -12.89
C PHE A 52 -9.18 -15.98 -13.49
N LYS A 53 -10.01 -16.77 -12.81
CA LYS A 53 -10.47 -18.07 -13.34
C LYS A 53 -11.24 -17.90 -14.65
N GLY A 54 -12.12 -16.91 -14.74
CA GLY A 54 -12.88 -16.59 -15.95
C GLY A 54 -12.00 -16.17 -17.13
N LEU A 55 -10.88 -15.53 -16.88
CA LEU A 55 -9.86 -15.20 -17.88
C LEU A 55 -8.91 -16.38 -18.20
N GLY A 56 -9.15 -17.54 -17.61
CA GLY A 56 -8.33 -18.74 -17.76
C GLY A 56 -6.92 -18.55 -17.18
N ILE A 57 -6.74 -17.68 -16.18
CA ILE A 57 -5.48 -17.54 -15.47
C ILE A 57 -5.46 -18.55 -14.33
N SER A 58 -4.45 -19.42 -14.31
CA SER A 58 -4.27 -20.45 -13.29
C SER A 58 -3.02 -20.17 -12.47
N PHE A 59 -3.21 -19.81 -11.23
CA PHE A 59 -2.15 -19.73 -10.23
C PHE A 59 -1.93 -21.11 -9.59
N ASP A 60 -0.70 -21.39 -9.19
CA ASP A 60 -0.41 -22.55 -8.35
C ASP A 60 -0.84 -22.24 -6.90
N ILE A 61 -0.66 -20.98 -6.49
CA ILE A 61 -1.14 -20.47 -5.19
C ILE A 61 -1.81 -19.11 -5.44
N TYR A 62 -3.07 -18.97 -5.03
CA TYR A 62 -3.77 -17.70 -4.89
C TYR A 62 -4.15 -17.51 -3.43
N HIS A 63 -3.55 -16.55 -2.76
CA HIS A 63 -3.69 -16.36 -1.33
C HIS A 63 -4.04 -14.90 -0.98
N ARG A 64 -3.94 -14.51 0.26
CA ARG A 64 -4.34 -13.18 0.73
C ARG A 64 -3.38 -12.62 1.79
N THR A 65 -3.16 -11.30 1.77
CA THR A 65 -2.24 -10.64 2.71
C THR A 65 -2.78 -10.57 4.13
N SER A 66 -4.09 -10.75 4.35
CA SER A 66 -4.72 -10.85 5.68
C SER A 66 -4.61 -12.23 6.33
N SER A 67 -3.93 -13.18 5.71
CA SER A 67 -3.77 -14.52 6.30
C SER A 67 -2.81 -14.52 7.48
N PRO A 68 -3.01 -15.41 8.48
CA PRO A 68 -2.12 -15.51 9.63
C PRO A 68 -0.66 -15.72 9.26
N ILE A 69 -0.38 -16.61 8.31
CA ILE A 69 1.00 -16.86 7.87
C ILE A 69 1.65 -15.62 7.26
N HIS A 70 0.89 -14.79 6.53
CA HIS A 70 1.43 -13.55 5.97
C HIS A 70 1.75 -12.54 7.08
N HIS A 71 0.88 -12.40 8.08
CA HIS A 71 1.12 -11.54 9.23
C HIS A 71 2.37 -11.96 10.00
N GLU A 72 2.50 -13.25 10.31
CA GLU A 72 3.65 -13.82 11.01
C GLU A 72 4.95 -13.55 10.24
N THR A 73 4.98 -13.92 8.97
CA THR A 73 6.17 -13.73 8.11
C THR A 73 6.55 -12.24 7.98
N SER A 74 5.55 -11.35 7.82
CA SER A 74 5.81 -9.91 7.72
C SER A 74 6.38 -9.33 9.02
N GLN A 75 5.86 -9.78 10.18
CA GLN A 75 6.37 -9.38 11.49
C GLN A 75 7.80 -9.88 11.72
N GLU A 76 8.08 -11.15 11.40
CA GLU A 76 9.42 -11.72 11.51
C GLU A 76 10.42 -10.96 10.63
N PHE A 77 10.03 -10.64 9.39
CA PHE A 77 10.86 -9.89 8.46
C PHE A 77 11.18 -8.49 8.99
N PHE A 78 10.15 -7.78 9.49
CA PHE A 78 10.33 -6.47 10.11
C PHE A 78 11.26 -6.54 11.33
N LEU A 79 11.02 -7.48 12.24
CA LEU A 79 11.82 -7.65 13.45
C LEU A 79 13.29 -7.99 13.13
N LYS A 80 13.53 -8.78 12.10
CA LYS A 80 14.90 -9.08 11.63
C LYS A 80 15.62 -7.81 11.18
N LEU A 81 14.97 -6.94 10.41
CA LEU A 81 15.54 -5.66 9.99
C LEU A 81 15.73 -4.71 11.17
N TYR A 82 14.76 -4.65 12.07
CA TYR A 82 14.83 -3.81 13.27
C TYR A 82 15.96 -4.22 14.20
N ASN A 83 16.10 -5.51 14.51
CA ASN A 83 17.16 -6.04 15.36
C ASN A 83 18.56 -5.86 14.75
N ASN A 84 18.65 -5.83 13.43
CA ASN A 84 19.88 -5.53 12.69
C ASN A 84 20.15 -4.03 12.56
N GLN A 85 19.35 -3.17 13.21
CA GLN A 85 19.50 -1.71 13.21
C GLN A 85 19.52 -1.09 11.80
N VAL A 86 18.74 -1.67 10.89
CA VAL A 86 18.67 -1.20 9.50
C VAL A 86 17.89 0.11 9.38
N PHE A 87 16.89 0.31 10.25
CA PHE A 87 16.02 1.47 10.20
C PHE A 87 16.65 2.71 10.86
N GLU A 88 16.28 3.88 10.35
CA GLU A 88 16.50 5.17 10.99
C GLU A 88 15.18 5.69 11.57
N GLU A 89 15.17 6.06 12.85
CA GLU A 89 14.02 6.72 13.46
C GLU A 89 14.10 8.23 13.22
N LYS A 90 13.02 8.82 12.71
CA LYS A 90 12.89 10.27 12.51
C LYS A 90 11.54 10.73 13.01
N GLU A 91 11.53 11.89 13.67
CA GLU A 91 10.32 12.59 14.05
C GLU A 91 9.84 13.48 12.90
N SER A 92 8.56 13.46 12.63
CA SER A 92 7.91 14.32 11.64
C SER A 92 6.50 14.68 12.09
N GLU A 93 5.96 15.78 11.55
CA GLU A 93 4.57 16.14 11.77
C GLU A 93 3.67 15.43 10.77
N GLN A 94 2.57 14.86 11.28
CA GLN A 94 1.54 14.23 10.47
C GLN A 94 0.17 14.79 10.82
N TYR A 95 -0.74 14.75 9.87
CA TYR A 95 -2.13 15.11 10.12
C TYR A 95 -2.82 14.11 11.04
N TYR A 96 -3.56 14.64 11.98
CA TYR A 96 -4.25 13.91 13.02
C TYR A 96 -5.71 14.39 13.12
N ASP A 97 -6.62 13.45 13.18
CA ASP A 97 -8.06 13.70 13.38
C ASP A 97 -8.38 13.55 14.87
N GLU A 98 -8.72 14.65 15.51
CA GLU A 98 -9.05 14.67 16.95
C GLU A 98 -10.37 13.95 17.25
N ALA A 99 -11.34 14.02 16.34
CA ALA A 99 -12.64 13.37 16.53
C ALA A 99 -12.54 11.84 16.48
N TYR A 100 -11.59 11.31 15.71
CA TYR A 100 -11.34 9.88 15.59
C TYR A 100 -10.10 9.42 16.38
N ASN A 101 -9.39 10.36 17.03
CA ASN A 101 -8.20 10.09 17.84
C ASN A 101 -7.15 9.24 17.08
N GLN A 102 -6.87 9.58 15.81
CA GLN A 102 -5.93 8.84 14.98
C GLN A 102 -5.16 9.69 14.00
N PHE A 103 -3.94 9.27 13.65
CA PHE A 103 -3.20 9.80 12.52
C PHE A 103 -3.85 9.42 11.21
N LEU A 104 -3.77 10.33 10.25
CA LEU A 104 -4.40 10.17 8.94
C LEU A 104 -3.37 9.70 7.91
N ALA A 105 -3.63 8.57 7.29
CA ALA A 105 -2.95 8.18 6.07
C ALA A 105 -3.36 9.13 4.91
N ASP A 106 -2.55 9.22 3.88
CA ASP A 106 -2.70 10.19 2.79
C ASP A 106 -4.09 10.20 2.17
N ARG A 107 -4.71 9.03 1.97
CA ARG A 107 -6.08 8.91 1.42
C ARG A 107 -7.20 9.21 2.41
N TYR A 108 -6.88 9.41 3.67
CA TYR A 108 -7.84 9.97 4.63
C TYR A 108 -7.85 11.49 4.64
N ILE A 109 -7.04 12.13 3.81
CA ILE A 109 -6.96 13.58 3.67
C ILE A 109 -7.38 13.95 2.26
N MET A 110 -8.30 14.89 2.14
CA MET A 110 -8.79 15.41 0.89
C MET A 110 -8.77 16.93 0.92
N GLY A 111 -8.51 17.55 -0.23
CA GLY A 111 -8.45 19.00 -0.33
C GLY A 111 -8.41 19.46 -1.78
N THR A 112 -8.13 20.75 -1.98
CA THR A 112 -8.02 21.31 -3.33
C THR A 112 -6.63 21.09 -3.89
N CYS A 113 -6.55 20.52 -5.09
CA CYS A 113 -5.30 20.33 -5.82
C CYS A 113 -4.66 21.68 -6.17
N PRO A 114 -3.38 21.92 -5.84
CA PRO A 114 -2.71 23.19 -6.16
C PRO A 114 -2.44 23.37 -7.66
N VAL A 115 -2.48 22.28 -8.45
CA VAL A 115 -2.15 22.30 -9.89
C VAL A 115 -3.39 22.54 -10.76
N CYS A 116 -4.48 21.84 -10.51
CA CYS A 116 -5.68 21.92 -11.38
C CYS A 116 -6.95 22.41 -10.68
N ALA A 117 -6.84 22.84 -9.42
CA ALA A 117 -7.93 23.34 -8.58
C ALA A 117 -9.10 22.32 -8.40
N ASN A 118 -8.84 21.01 -8.59
CA ASN A 118 -9.82 19.99 -8.25
C ASN A 118 -10.08 20.01 -6.73
N PRO A 119 -11.32 20.25 -6.26
CA PRO A 119 -11.61 20.36 -4.83
C PRO A 119 -11.57 19.02 -4.08
N ASN A 120 -11.50 17.91 -4.79
CA ASN A 120 -11.56 16.54 -4.25
C ASN A 120 -10.28 15.76 -4.57
N ALA A 121 -9.09 16.37 -4.42
CA ALA A 121 -7.83 15.67 -4.56
C ALA A 121 -7.47 14.97 -3.24
N TYR A 122 -6.98 13.73 -3.34
CA TYR A 122 -6.44 13.01 -2.20
C TYR A 122 -4.99 13.42 -1.89
N GLY A 123 -4.54 13.12 -0.67
CA GLY A 123 -3.21 13.52 -0.20
C GLY A 123 -2.04 12.80 -0.87
N ASP A 124 -2.28 11.74 -1.64
CA ASP A 124 -1.25 11.03 -2.41
C ASP A 124 -1.26 11.41 -3.90
N GLN A 125 -2.43 11.69 -4.46
CA GLN A 125 -2.58 11.97 -5.88
C GLN A 125 -3.88 12.72 -6.18
N CYS A 126 -3.82 13.60 -7.18
CA CYS A 126 -5.01 14.18 -7.75
C CYS A 126 -5.61 13.28 -8.83
N GLU A 127 -6.78 12.71 -8.58
CA GLU A 127 -7.48 11.82 -9.52
C GLU A 127 -7.89 12.50 -10.84
N LYS A 128 -7.92 13.85 -10.88
CA LYS A 128 -8.29 14.60 -12.10
C LYS A 128 -7.11 14.85 -13.03
N CYS A 129 -5.96 15.29 -12.51
CA CYS A 129 -4.79 15.65 -13.32
C CYS A 129 -3.63 14.68 -13.21
N GLY A 130 -3.72 13.67 -12.33
CA GLY A 130 -2.69 12.65 -12.15
C GLY A 130 -1.44 13.13 -11.40
N THR A 131 -1.41 14.38 -10.92
CA THR A 131 -0.25 14.90 -10.18
C THR A 131 -0.10 14.16 -8.86
N SER A 132 1.11 13.66 -8.58
CA SER A 132 1.49 13.15 -7.27
C SER A 132 1.54 14.30 -6.26
N LEU A 133 0.95 14.09 -5.11
CA LEU A 133 0.81 15.08 -4.04
C LEU A 133 1.33 14.52 -2.71
N SER A 134 1.66 15.42 -1.82
CA SER A 134 1.73 15.15 -0.38
C SER A 134 0.50 15.77 0.29
N PRO A 135 0.03 15.24 1.42
CA PRO A 135 -1.05 15.88 2.19
C PRO A 135 -0.79 17.36 2.51
N ASN A 136 0.49 17.73 2.64
CA ASN A 136 0.91 19.11 2.91
C ASN A 136 0.75 20.06 1.71
N ASP A 137 0.63 19.53 0.49
CA ASP A 137 0.47 20.33 -0.73
C ASP A 137 -0.99 20.72 -0.95
N LEU A 138 -1.92 20.02 -0.32
CA LEU A 138 -3.35 20.29 -0.49
C LEU A 138 -3.76 21.65 0.11
N ILE A 139 -4.59 22.36 -0.62
CA ILE A 139 -5.20 23.60 -0.15
C ILE A 139 -6.48 23.24 0.62
N ASN A 140 -6.62 23.77 1.84
CA ASN A 140 -7.74 23.50 2.75
C ASN A 140 -7.97 21.99 2.98
N PRO A 141 -6.98 21.25 3.52
CA PRO A 141 -7.14 19.83 3.76
C PRO A 141 -8.22 19.54 4.80
N VAL A 142 -9.02 18.49 4.55
CA VAL A 142 -10.03 17.96 5.46
C VAL A 142 -9.85 16.46 5.65
N SER A 143 -10.17 15.98 6.85
CA SER A 143 -10.25 14.54 7.12
C SER A 143 -11.49 13.94 6.43
N THR A 144 -11.31 12.85 5.69
CA THR A 144 -12.43 12.11 5.10
C THR A 144 -13.22 11.30 6.15
N LEU A 145 -12.73 11.24 7.38
CA LEU A 145 -13.39 10.54 8.49
C LEU A 145 -14.41 11.45 9.20
N SER A 146 -13.97 12.63 9.62
CA SER A 146 -14.77 13.59 10.38
C SER A 146 -15.35 14.72 9.54
N ASN A 147 -14.84 14.94 8.33
CA ASN A 147 -15.07 16.12 7.49
C ASN A 147 -14.64 17.43 8.17
N GLN A 148 -13.71 17.35 9.12
CA GLN A 148 -13.13 18.52 9.81
C GLN A 148 -11.70 18.76 9.36
N PRO A 149 -11.18 20.00 9.47
CA PRO A 149 -9.77 20.27 9.27
C PRO A 149 -8.93 19.49 10.28
N PRO A 150 -7.95 18.68 9.83
CA PRO A 150 -7.07 17.96 10.73
C PRO A 150 -6.01 18.89 11.31
N ILE A 151 -5.48 18.54 12.49
CA ILE A 151 -4.33 19.22 13.10
C ILE A 151 -3.03 18.50 12.73
N LYS A 152 -1.89 19.19 12.89
CA LYS A 152 -0.57 18.55 12.79
C LYS A 152 -0.11 18.11 14.17
N LYS A 153 0.44 16.90 14.27
CA LYS A 153 0.94 16.30 15.49
C LYS A 153 2.25 15.57 15.21
N ALA A 154 3.23 15.77 16.11
CA ALA A 154 4.52 15.08 16.00
C ALA A 154 4.37 13.58 16.23
N THR A 155 5.06 12.80 15.42
CA THR A 155 5.12 11.34 15.54
C THR A 155 6.45 10.83 15.01
N LYS A 156 6.85 9.66 15.49
CA LYS A 156 8.08 8.99 15.09
C LYS A 156 7.81 7.92 14.05
N HIS A 157 8.67 7.86 13.05
CA HIS A 157 8.61 6.88 11.97
C HIS A 157 9.95 6.19 11.78
N TRP A 158 9.90 4.94 11.34
CA TRP A 158 11.06 4.19 10.89
C TRP A 158 11.22 4.33 9.38
N TYR A 159 12.40 4.74 8.96
CA TYR A 159 12.76 4.88 7.55
C TYR A 159 13.80 3.84 7.17
N LEU A 160 13.62 3.22 6.01
CA LEU A 160 14.63 2.39 5.40
C LEU A 160 15.57 3.31 4.59
N PRO A 161 16.85 3.51 5.01
CA PRO A 161 17.77 4.43 4.35
C PRO A 161 18.34 3.82 3.05
N LEU A 162 17.55 3.78 1.97
CA LEU A 162 17.92 3.16 0.70
C LEU A 162 19.22 3.68 0.09
N ASN A 163 19.58 4.94 0.37
CA ASN A 163 20.84 5.54 -0.04
C ASN A 163 22.07 4.77 0.49
N LYS A 164 21.98 4.16 1.66
CA LYS A 164 23.07 3.32 2.22
C LYS A 164 23.26 2.00 1.45
N PHE A 165 22.24 1.56 0.73
CA PHE A 165 22.25 0.32 -0.04
C PHE A 165 22.47 0.54 -1.54
N GLN A 166 22.65 1.80 -1.97
CA GLN A 166 22.74 2.16 -3.39
C GLN A 166 23.80 1.35 -4.15
N ASN A 167 25.00 1.26 -3.63
CA ASN A 167 26.11 0.56 -4.30
C ASN A 167 25.80 -0.94 -4.41
N TRP A 168 25.35 -1.55 -3.33
CA TRP A 168 24.96 -2.97 -3.32
C TRP A 168 23.81 -3.26 -4.29
N LEU A 169 22.76 -2.42 -4.31
CA LEU A 169 21.66 -2.56 -5.25
C LEU A 169 22.10 -2.40 -6.70
N ASN A 170 22.99 -1.43 -6.96
CA ASN A 170 23.54 -1.21 -8.30
C ASN A 170 24.34 -2.42 -8.78
N ASP A 171 25.21 -2.97 -7.92
CA ASP A 171 26.01 -4.15 -8.25
C ASP A 171 25.12 -5.37 -8.47
N TRP A 172 24.14 -5.58 -7.62
CA TRP A 172 23.20 -6.69 -7.75
C TRP A 172 22.33 -6.63 -9.01
N ILE A 173 21.79 -5.44 -9.33
CA ILE A 173 20.86 -5.28 -10.47
C ILE A 173 21.62 -5.12 -11.79
N ILE A 174 22.65 -4.25 -11.83
CA ILE A 174 23.31 -3.85 -13.07
C ILE A 174 24.42 -4.82 -13.43
N LYS A 175 25.23 -5.27 -12.48
CA LYS A 175 26.32 -6.22 -12.74
C LYS A 175 25.87 -7.67 -12.82
N GLY A 176 24.60 -7.96 -12.49
CA GLY A 176 24.04 -9.31 -12.59
C GLY A 176 24.48 -10.28 -11.50
N GLU A 177 25.08 -9.80 -10.41
CA GLU A 177 25.50 -10.65 -9.29
C GLU A 177 24.31 -11.33 -8.56
N GLY A 178 23.08 -10.93 -8.84
CA GLY A 178 21.84 -11.53 -8.35
C GLY A 178 21.15 -12.47 -9.35
N GLN A 179 21.75 -12.76 -10.48
CA GLN A 179 21.16 -13.59 -11.55
C GLN A 179 21.70 -15.04 -11.54
N THR A 180 21.87 -15.64 -10.37
CA THR A 180 22.19 -17.07 -10.27
C THR A 180 20.94 -17.93 -10.15
#